data_26c52516a9717be4b96927cac2928621
#
_entry.id   26c52516a9717be4b96927cac2928621
#
_cell.length_a   1.000
_cell.length_b   1.000
_cell.length_c   1.000
_cell.angle_alpha   90.00
_cell.angle_beta   90.00
_cell.angle_gamma   90.00
#
_symmetry.space_group_name_H-M   'P 1'
#
loop_
_entity.id
_entity.type
_entity.pdbx_description
1 polymer ?
#
loop_
_entity_poly.entity_id
_entity_poly.type
_entity_poly.pdbx_seq_one_letter_code
_entity_poly.pdbx_strand_id
1 'polypeptide(L)'
;SYPHCWRCHTPLIYYAQPSWYIRTTQIKEELLRENEKTDWHPETIKTGRYGDWLNNNIDWALSRSRYWGTPLPVWNCEEKHEVAIGSRKELAERAERDLSSLELHRPYVDEITFPCPQCAKTMTRTVEVIDCWYDSGSMPFAQWGYPHREGSVAKFNEAYPADFICEAIDQTRGWFYTLMAIGTLVFDQSSYKTVLCLGHILDKDGRKMSKHLGNVLEPMP
;
A
#
# COMPACT_ATOMS: atom_id res chain seq x y z
N SER A 1 4.22 -29.95 -0.81
CA SER A 1 2.83 -29.69 -0.44
C SER A 1 2.19 -28.79 -1.49
N TYR A 2 0.96 -29.05 -1.87
CA TYR A 2 0.21 -28.24 -2.83
C TYR A 2 -0.52 -27.10 -2.09
N PRO A 3 -0.57 -25.85 -2.62
CA PRO A 3 -1.25 -24.76 -1.95
C PRO A 3 -2.77 -24.94 -1.95
N HIS A 4 -3.37 -24.72 -0.78
CA HIS A 4 -4.81 -24.78 -0.57
C HIS A 4 -5.33 -23.47 0.02
N CYS A 5 -6.59 -23.15 -0.25
CA CYS A 5 -7.26 -22.01 0.37
C CYS A 5 -7.30 -22.19 1.89
N TRP A 6 -6.82 -21.21 2.62
CA TRP A 6 -6.78 -21.27 4.09
C TRP A 6 -8.16 -21.28 4.75
N ARG A 7 -9.22 -20.90 4.03
CA ARG A 7 -10.61 -20.90 4.52
C ARG A 7 -11.36 -22.19 4.25
N CYS A 8 -11.35 -22.63 3.00
CA CYS A 8 -12.19 -23.76 2.55
C CYS A 8 -11.39 -25.01 2.16
N HIS A 9 -10.05 -24.96 2.28
CA HIS A 9 -9.12 -26.05 1.93
C HIS A 9 -9.17 -26.52 0.48
N THR A 10 -9.88 -25.80 -0.40
CA THR A 10 -9.89 -26.12 -1.83
C THR A 10 -8.50 -25.94 -2.43
N PRO A 11 -8.02 -26.85 -3.28
CA PRO A 11 -6.76 -26.67 -4.00
C PRO A 11 -6.78 -25.38 -4.83
N LEU A 12 -5.67 -24.63 -4.80
CA LEU A 12 -5.50 -23.40 -5.56
C LEU A 12 -4.87 -23.73 -6.92
N ILE A 13 -5.20 -22.95 -7.94
CA ILE A 13 -4.53 -23.00 -9.23
C ILE A 13 -3.67 -21.75 -9.43
N TYR A 14 -2.55 -21.91 -10.14
CA TYR A 14 -1.78 -20.77 -10.62
C TYR A 14 -2.48 -20.20 -11.85
N TYR A 15 -2.81 -18.92 -11.80
CA TYR A 15 -3.50 -18.22 -12.86
C TYR A 15 -2.80 -16.90 -13.17
N ALA A 16 -2.41 -16.71 -14.41
CA ALA A 16 -1.81 -15.46 -14.87
C ALA A 16 -2.91 -14.41 -15.10
N GLN A 17 -2.78 -13.26 -14.45
CA GLN A 17 -3.68 -12.13 -14.58
C GLN A 17 -2.89 -10.84 -14.75
N PRO A 18 -3.28 -9.95 -15.69
CA PRO A 18 -2.70 -8.60 -15.77
C PRO A 18 -2.83 -7.87 -14.44
N SER A 19 -1.81 -7.15 -14.07
CA SER A 19 -1.78 -6.41 -12.80
C SER A 19 -0.92 -5.17 -12.94
N TRP A 20 -1.24 -4.12 -12.19
CA TRP A 20 -0.38 -2.96 -12.02
C TRP A 20 0.68 -3.24 -10.99
N TYR A 21 1.90 -2.77 -11.24
CA TYR A 21 3.04 -2.97 -10.35
C TYR A 21 3.73 -1.65 -10.04
N ILE A 22 4.21 -1.52 -8.81
CA ILE A 22 5.25 -0.56 -8.48
C ILE A 22 6.59 -1.30 -8.59
N ARG A 23 7.52 -0.76 -9.38
CA ARG A 23 8.84 -1.36 -9.57
C ARG A 23 9.76 -1.08 -8.37
N THR A 24 9.43 -1.71 -7.24
CA THR A 24 10.18 -1.55 -5.99
C THR A 24 11.59 -2.12 -6.06
N THR A 25 11.86 -3.02 -7.00
CA THR A 25 13.21 -3.53 -7.25
C THR A 25 14.16 -2.45 -7.74
N GLN A 26 13.65 -1.39 -8.39
CA GLN A 26 14.46 -0.29 -8.89
C GLN A 26 15.04 0.58 -7.77
N ILE A 27 14.39 0.60 -6.61
CA ILE A 27 14.81 1.39 -5.43
C ILE A 27 15.35 0.50 -4.31
N LYS A 28 15.85 -0.68 -4.64
CA LYS A 28 16.35 -1.65 -3.66
C LYS A 28 17.47 -1.07 -2.79
N GLU A 29 18.42 -0.38 -3.40
CA GLU A 29 19.57 0.20 -2.70
C GLU A 29 19.12 1.31 -1.73
N GLU A 30 18.15 2.11 -2.12
CA GLU A 30 17.55 3.13 -1.29
C GLU A 30 16.80 2.51 -0.10
N LEU A 31 16.05 1.44 -0.30
CA LEU A 31 15.38 0.71 0.77
C LEU A 31 16.39 0.13 1.78
N LEU A 32 17.48 -0.43 1.30
CA LEU A 32 18.55 -0.95 2.16
C LEU A 32 19.24 0.17 2.93
N ARG A 33 19.51 1.31 2.28
CA ARG A 33 20.07 2.51 2.90
C ARG A 33 19.18 3.05 4.02
N GLU A 34 17.87 3.11 3.80
CA GLU A 34 16.93 3.58 4.81
C GLU A 34 16.77 2.58 5.95
N ASN A 35 16.79 1.28 5.66
CA ASN A 35 16.81 0.24 6.70
C ASN A 35 18.07 0.35 7.59
N GLU A 36 19.23 0.68 7.00
CA GLU A 36 20.47 0.83 7.76
C GLU A 36 20.39 1.96 8.78
N LYS A 37 19.69 3.03 8.48
CA LYS A 37 19.45 4.18 9.38
C LYS A 37 18.42 3.88 10.47
N THR A 38 17.61 2.84 10.30
CA THR A 38 16.51 2.50 11.22
C THR A 38 17.03 1.73 12.43
N ASP A 39 16.59 2.13 13.62
CA ASP A 39 16.91 1.45 14.87
C ASP A 39 15.87 0.36 15.17
N TRP A 40 16.30 -0.91 15.13
CA TRP A 40 15.44 -2.08 15.30
C TRP A 40 15.62 -2.74 16.66
N HIS A 41 14.51 -3.01 17.34
CA HIS A 41 14.44 -3.77 18.56
C HIS A 41 13.52 -5.00 18.38
N PRO A 42 14.09 -6.25 18.37
CA PRO A 42 15.52 -6.57 18.46
C PRO A 42 16.28 -6.28 17.14
N GLU A 43 17.56 -5.91 17.27
CA GLU A 43 18.45 -5.57 16.16
C GLU A 43 18.58 -6.70 15.12
N THR A 44 18.45 -7.95 15.56
CA THR A 44 18.52 -9.13 14.68
C THR A 44 17.47 -9.13 13.55
N ILE A 45 16.38 -8.39 13.69
CA ILE A 45 15.36 -8.25 12.65
C ILE A 45 15.88 -7.41 11.47
N LYS A 46 16.68 -6.39 11.75
CA LYS A 46 17.24 -5.45 10.76
C LYS A 46 17.98 -6.17 9.64
N THR A 47 18.96 -7.01 10.01
CA THR A 47 19.80 -7.74 9.06
C THR A 47 19.24 -9.10 8.69
N GLY A 48 18.45 -9.73 9.59
CA GLY A 48 17.80 -11.01 9.36
C GLY A 48 16.49 -10.87 8.56
N ARG A 49 15.38 -11.20 9.20
CA ARG A 49 14.07 -11.34 8.51
C ARG A 49 13.66 -10.14 7.65
N TYR A 50 13.93 -8.91 8.08
CA TYR A 50 13.57 -7.73 7.31
C TYR A 50 14.62 -7.41 6.24
N GLY A 51 15.91 -7.43 6.60
CA GLY A 51 17.00 -7.23 5.65
C GLY A 51 17.01 -8.27 4.53
N ASP A 52 16.76 -9.54 4.86
CA ASP A 52 16.60 -10.61 3.86
C ASP A 52 15.46 -10.33 2.90
N TRP A 53 14.34 -9.80 3.40
CA TRP A 53 13.21 -9.41 2.57
C TRP A 53 13.58 -8.29 1.59
N LEU A 54 14.24 -7.24 2.05
CA LEU A 54 14.68 -6.13 1.20
C LEU A 54 15.71 -6.59 0.17
N ASN A 55 16.65 -7.45 0.55
CA ASN A 55 17.66 -8.01 -0.36
C ASN A 55 17.05 -8.86 -1.48
N ASN A 56 15.97 -9.57 -1.19
CA ASN A 56 15.21 -10.39 -2.14
C ASN A 56 13.92 -9.73 -2.60
N ASN A 57 13.86 -8.39 -2.57
CA ASN A 57 12.69 -7.62 -2.95
C ASN A 57 12.23 -7.97 -4.36
N ILE A 58 10.93 -8.05 -4.52
CA ILE A 58 10.23 -8.22 -5.81
C ILE A 58 9.31 -7.03 -6.04
N ASP A 59 8.98 -6.75 -7.28
CA ASP A 59 8.06 -5.66 -7.62
C ASP A 59 6.70 -5.86 -6.94
N TRP A 60 6.17 -4.78 -6.40
CA TRP A 60 4.94 -4.82 -5.64
C TRP A 60 3.72 -4.85 -6.57
N ALA A 61 3.02 -5.98 -6.62
CA ALA A 61 1.73 -6.09 -7.30
C ALA A 61 0.69 -5.21 -6.58
N LEU A 62 0.41 -4.04 -7.17
CA LEU A 62 -0.36 -2.97 -6.53
C LEU A 62 -1.87 -3.14 -6.68
N SER A 63 -2.33 -3.58 -7.86
CA SER A 63 -3.76 -3.62 -8.15
C SER A 63 -4.46 -4.87 -7.62
N ARG A 64 -5.74 -4.73 -7.30
CA ARG A 64 -6.62 -5.82 -6.86
C ARG A 64 -7.92 -5.81 -7.66
N SER A 65 -8.31 -6.98 -8.14
CA SER A 65 -9.59 -7.21 -8.80
C SER A 65 -10.71 -7.35 -7.77
N ARG A 66 -11.06 -6.24 -7.12
CA ARG A 66 -12.11 -6.16 -6.11
C ARG A 66 -13.04 -4.98 -6.41
N TYR A 67 -14.27 -5.07 -5.92
CA TYR A 67 -15.22 -3.98 -6.09
C TYR A 67 -14.91 -2.83 -5.14
N TRP A 68 -14.70 -3.10 -3.85
CA TRP A 68 -14.47 -2.09 -2.82
C TRP A 68 -12.99 -1.94 -2.46
N GLY A 69 -12.56 -0.71 -2.36
CA GLY A 69 -11.22 -0.28 -2.00
C GLY A 69 -10.92 1.07 -2.63
N THR A 70 -9.74 1.62 -2.39
CA THR A 70 -9.26 2.86 -3.03
C THR A 70 -9.11 2.63 -4.53
N PRO A 71 -9.86 3.31 -5.40
CA PRO A 71 -9.76 3.13 -6.84
C PRO A 71 -8.37 3.51 -7.38
N LEU A 72 -7.81 2.70 -8.25
CA LEU A 72 -6.55 3.04 -8.92
C LEU A 72 -6.78 4.26 -9.82
N PRO A 73 -6.07 5.39 -9.60
CA PRO A 73 -6.38 6.66 -10.27
C PRO A 73 -5.73 6.75 -11.66
N VAL A 74 -5.94 5.73 -12.50
CA VAL A 74 -5.41 5.65 -13.85
C VAL A 74 -6.54 5.51 -14.85
N TRP A 75 -6.55 6.37 -15.87
CA TRP A 75 -7.44 6.31 -17.01
C TRP A 75 -6.70 5.84 -18.25
N ASN A 76 -7.36 5.03 -19.05
CA ASN A 76 -6.81 4.52 -20.31
C ASN A 76 -7.82 4.65 -21.45
N CYS A 77 -7.33 4.72 -22.70
CA CYS A 77 -8.13 4.73 -23.90
C CYS A 77 -7.92 3.44 -24.72
N GLU A 78 -8.71 3.26 -25.78
CA GLU A 78 -8.60 2.10 -26.66
C GLU A 78 -7.21 1.93 -27.31
N GLU A 79 -6.48 3.04 -27.54
CA GLU A 79 -5.10 3.02 -28.06
C GLU A 79 -4.05 2.74 -26.96
N LYS A 80 -4.50 2.38 -25.75
CA LYS A 80 -3.66 2.06 -24.59
C LYS A 80 -2.79 3.23 -24.10
N HIS A 81 -3.18 4.48 -24.39
CA HIS A 81 -2.58 5.62 -23.71
C HIS A 81 -3.10 5.66 -22.28
N GLU A 82 -2.23 5.99 -21.35
CA GLU A 82 -2.51 5.98 -19.92
C GLU A 82 -2.28 7.37 -19.32
N VAL A 83 -3.13 7.76 -18.37
CA VAL A 83 -2.99 9.00 -17.62
C VAL A 83 -3.28 8.69 -16.15
N ALA A 84 -2.30 8.96 -15.29
CA ALA A 84 -2.49 8.93 -13.84
C ALA A 84 -2.98 10.30 -13.37
N ILE A 85 -3.99 10.32 -12.52
CA ILE A 85 -4.61 11.53 -11.98
C ILE A 85 -4.18 11.71 -10.53
N GLY A 86 -3.52 12.83 -10.24
CA GLY A 86 -2.95 13.13 -8.92
C GLY A 86 -3.92 13.83 -7.95
N SER A 87 -5.05 14.36 -8.44
CA SER A 87 -5.98 15.08 -7.57
C SER A 87 -7.38 15.19 -8.16
N ARG A 88 -8.37 15.44 -7.29
CA ARG A 88 -9.75 15.74 -7.69
C ARG A 88 -9.82 16.97 -8.61
N LYS A 89 -8.98 17.98 -8.34
CA LYS A 89 -8.88 19.20 -9.14
C LYS A 89 -8.42 18.88 -10.56
N GLU A 90 -7.36 18.10 -10.71
CA GLU A 90 -6.88 17.66 -12.01
C GLU A 90 -7.94 16.86 -12.78
N LEU A 91 -8.65 15.96 -12.08
CA LEU A 91 -9.75 15.19 -12.70
C LEU A 91 -10.87 16.11 -13.20
N ALA A 92 -11.25 17.10 -12.40
CA ALA A 92 -12.29 18.08 -12.76
C ALA A 92 -11.88 18.93 -13.98
N GLU A 93 -10.63 19.37 -14.03
CA GLU A 93 -10.08 20.14 -15.16
C GLU A 93 -10.08 19.32 -16.45
N ARG A 94 -9.68 18.03 -16.39
CA ARG A 94 -9.67 17.15 -17.59
C ARG A 94 -11.05 16.75 -18.05
N ALA A 95 -11.99 16.55 -17.12
CA ALA A 95 -13.38 16.21 -17.43
C ALA A 95 -14.23 17.43 -17.76
N GLU A 96 -13.68 18.65 -17.65
CA GLU A 96 -14.39 19.93 -17.84
C GLU A 96 -15.70 20.00 -17.04
N ARG A 97 -15.64 19.53 -15.78
CA ARG A 97 -16.82 19.32 -14.95
C ARG A 97 -16.50 19.61 -13.48
N ASP A 98 -17.44 20.22 -12.76
CA ASP A 98 -17.33 20.33 -11.30
C ASP A 98 -17.46 18.94 -10.65
N LEU A 99 -16.40 18.54 -9.93
CA LEU A 99 -16.30 17.28 -9.21
C LEU A 99 -16.06 17.50 -7.69
N SER A 100 -16.36 18.70 -7.17
CA SER A 100 -16.13 19.06 -5.78
C SER A 100 -16.84 18.13 -4.78
N SER A 101 -18.03 17.65 -5.15
CA SER A 101 -18.85 16.73 -4.35
C SER A 101 -18.74 15.26 -4.80
N LEU A 102 -17.85 14.93 -5.74
CA LEU A 102 -17.73 13.56 -6.24
C LEU A 102 -17.31 12.60 -5.13
N GLU A 103 -18.06 11.52 -4.95
CA GLU A 103 -17.60 10.36 -4.19
C GLU A 103 -16.52 9.62 -5.00
N LEU A 104 -15.30 9.49 -4.44
CA LEU A 104 -14.15 8.94 -5.14
C LEU A 104 -14.12 7.41 -5.18
N HIS A 105 -15.05 6.73 -4.52
CA HIS A 105 -15.18 5.27 -4.62
C HIS A 105 -16.01 4.85 -5.83
N ARG A 106 -15.94 3.57 -6.13
CA ARG A 106 -16.80 2.94 -7.14
C ARG A 106 -18.25 2.92 -6.65
N PRO A 107 -19.25 3.04 -7.53
CA PRO A 107 -19.13 3.17 -9.00
C PRO A 107 -18.90 4.60 -9.48
N TYR A 108 -19.00 5.59 -8.61
CA TYR A 108 -19.13 7.01 -8.99
C TYR A 108 -17.93 7.56 -9.75
N VAL A 109 -16.71 7.23 -9.33
CA VAL A 109 -15.48 7.66 -10.02
C VAL A 109 -15.31 6.98 -11.38
N ASP A 110 -15.88 5.79 -11.56
CA ASP A 110 -15.81 5.04 -12.82
C ASP A 110 -16.61 5.70 -13.96
N GLU A 111 -17.58 6.56 -13.61
CA GLU A 111 -18.42 7.30 -14.57
C GLU A 111 -17.71 8.54 -15.14
N ILE A 112 -16.56 8.91 -14.57
CA ILE A 112 -15.83 10.10 -15.01
C ILE A 112 -14.93 9.73 -16.18
N THR A 113 -15.19 10.37 -17.31
CA THR A 113 -14.45 10.20 -18.58
C THR A 113 -13.97 11.55 -19.10
N PHE A 114 -12.92 11.54 -19.90
CA PHE A 114 -12.38 12.73 -20.55
C PHE A 114 -11.66 12.33 -21.85
N PRO A 115 -11.43 13.28 -22.80
CA PRO A 115 -10.71 12.99 -24.03
C PRO A 115 -9.22 12.70 -23.76
N CYS A 116 -8.69 11.69 -24.44
CA CYS A 116 -7.27 11.36 -24.40
C CYS A 116 -6.42 12.52 -24.94
N PRO A 117 -5.40 12.99 -24.20
CA PRO A 117 -4.56 14.10 -24.66
C PRO A 117 -3.70 13.76 -25.90
N GLN A 118 -3.58 12.48 -26.27
CA GLN A 118 -2.76 12.03 -27.39
C GLN A 118 -3.59 11.70 -28.64
N CYS A 119 -4.79 11.14 -28.49
CA CYS A 119 -5.60 10.67 -29.63
C CYS A 119 -7.06 11.13 -29.61
N ALA A 120 -7.46 11.95 -28.63
CA ALA A 120 -8.81 12.45 -28.42
C ALA A 120 -9.91 11.39 -28.22
N LYS A 121 -9.59 10.09 -28.21
CA LYS A 121 -10.55 9.03 -27.85
C LYS A 121 -10.92 9.12 -26.37
N THR A 122 -12.06 8.59 -25.99
CA THR A 122 -12.52 8.59 -24.61
C THR A 122 -11.57 7.79 -23.70
N MET A 123 -11.16 8.39 -22.60
CA MET A 123 -10.48 7.72 -21.51
C MET A 123 -11.46 7.30 -20.44
N THR A 124 -11.33 6.07 -19.98
CA THR A 124 -12.10 5.48 -18.88
C THR A 124 -11.16 5.01 -17.79
N ARG A 125 -11.60 5.04 -16.53
CA ARG A 125 -10.78 4.59 -15.41
C ARG A 125 -10.55 3.06 -15.48
N THR A 126 -9.35 2.61 -15.14
CA THR A 126 -9.05 1.20 -14.93
C THR A 126 -9.88 0.63 -13.77
N VAL A 127 -10.42 -0.58 -13.93
CA VAL A 127 -11.45 -1.12 -13.02
C VAL A 127 -10.92 -1.54 -11.66
N GLU A 128 -9.62 -1.74 -11.53
CA GLU A 128 -8.96 -2.22 -10.33
C GLU A 128 -9.00 -1.20 -9.19
N VAL A 129 -8.82 -1.71 -7.98
CA VAL A 129 -8.55 -0.92 -6.78
C VAL A 129 -7.10 -1.13 -6.33
N ILE A 130 -6.59 -0.22 -5.54
CA ILE A 130 -5.25 -0.30 -4.96
C ILE A 130 -5.23 -1.34 -3.83
N ASP A 131 -4.09 -1.98 -3.62
CA ASP A 131 -3.81 -2.80 -2.46
C ASP A 131 -4.00 -1.99 -1.17
N CYS A 132 -4.77 -2.49 -0.22
CA CYS A 132 -4.99 -1.84 1.08
C CYS A 132 -3.70 -1.58 1.87
N TRP A 133 -2.62 -2.30 1.55
CA TRP A 133 -1.30 -2.03 2.11
C TRP A 133 -0.69 -0.72 1.61
N TYR A 134 -1.10 -0.25 0.45
CA TYR A 134 -0.75 1.09 -0.02
C TYR A 134 -1.43 2.17 0.84
N ASP A 135 -2.71 1.99 1.14
CA ASP A 135 -3.46 2.92 2.00
C ASP A 135 -2.80 3.02 3.38
N SER A 136 -2.52 1.87 4.02
CA SER A 136 -1.87 1.84 5.33
C SER A 136 -0.44 2.37 5.32
N GLY A 137 0.32 2.12 4.26
CA GLY A 137 1.68 2.64 4.08
C GLY A 137 1.73 4.14 3.78
N SER A 138 0.61 4.70 3.28
CA SER A 138 0.45 6.14 3.01
C SER A 138 -0.01 6.92 4.25
N MET A 139 -0.36 6.26 5.35
CA MET A 139 -0.90 6.88 6.55
C MET A 139 -0.09 8.08 7.07
N PRO A 140 1.26 8.06 7.08
CA PRO A 140 2.05 9.16 7.63
C PRO A 140 1.77 10.53 7.02
N PHE A 141 1.32 10.59 5.78
CA PHE A 141 0.97 11.83 5.09
C PHE A 141 -0.52 11.93 4.76
N ALA A 142 -1.17 10.82 4.44
CA ALA A 142 -2.59 10.79 4.08
C ALA A 142 -3.50 11.26 5.23
N GLN A 143 -3.16 10.96 6.49
CA GLN A 143 -3.92 11.40 7.66
C GLN A 143 -4.05 12.93 7.78
N TRP A 144 -3.10 13.68 7.24
CA TRP A 144 -3.12 15.14 7.23
C TRP A 144 -3.81 15.70 5.98
N GLY A 145 -4.09 14.87 4.97
CA GLY A 145 -4.52 15.30 3.65
C GLY A 145 -3.39 15.97 2.85
N TYR A 146 -2.14 15.58 3.12
CA TYR A 146 -0.95 16.09 2.42
C TYR A 146 -0.97 15.72 0.94
N PRO A 147 -0.55 16.62 0.03
CA PRO A 147 -0.19 18.05 0.24
C PRO A 147 -1.38 19.00 0.06
N HIS A 148 -2.61 18.48 -0.15
CA HIS A 148 -3.74 19.23 -0.72
C HIS A 148 -4.56 20.00 0.33
N ARG A 149 -4.58 19.53 1.57
CA ARG A 149 -5.34 20.18 2.65
C ARG A 149 -4.57 21.35 3.24
N GLU A 150 -5.24 22.46 3.50
CA GLU A 150 -4.65 23.62 4.15
C GLU A 150 -3.98 23.22 5.47
N GLY A 151 -2.74 23.70 5.69
CA GLY A 151 -1.91 23.38 6.86
C GLY A 151 -1.33 21.97 6.91
N SER A 152 -1.66 21.09 5.95
CA SER A 152 -1.20 19.70 5.94
C SER A 152 0.31 19.55 5.77
N VAL A 153 0.93 20.43 4.99
CA VAL A 153 2.39 20.42 4.78
C VAL A 153 3.14 20.73 6.08
N ALA A 154 2.68 21.70 6.86
CA ALA A 154 3.29 22.02 8.14
C ALA A 154 3.18 20.85 9.13
N LYS A 155 2.00 20.24 9.25
CA LYS A 155 1.78 19.07 10.11
C LYS A 155 2.62 17.87 9.70
N PHE A 156 2.72 17.63 8.41
CA PHE A 156 3.57 16.55 7.89
C PHE A 156 5.04 16.78 8.24
N ASN A 157 5.57 17.98 7.99
CA ASN A 157 6.97 18.31 8.28
C ASN A 157 7.30 18.22 9.79
N GLU A 158 6.32 18.46 10.66
CA GLU A 158 6.49 18.33 12.10
C GLU A 158 6.49 16.87 12.57
N ALA A 159 5.69 16.00 11.92
CA ALA A 159 5.42 14.63 12.37
C ALA A 159 6.18 13.55 11.58
N TYR A 160 6.84 13.88 10.49
CA TYR A 160 7.50 12.92 9.60
C TYR A 160 9.04 13.07 9.62
N PRO A 161 9.78 11.97 9.70
CA PRO A 161 9.32 10.59 9.94
C PRO A 161 8.88 10.37 11.39
N ALA A 162 8.06 9.38 11.64
CA ALA A 162 7.67 8.99 12.99
C ALA A 162 8.89 8.59 13.82
N ASP A 163 8.94 9.00 15.09
CA ASP A 163 10.05 8.65 15.97
C ASP A 163 10.05 7.16 16.30
N PHE A 164 8.87 6.53 16.37
CA PHE A 164 8.71 5.18 16.85
C PHE A 164 7.46 4.51 16.28
N ILE A 165 7.59 3.22 15.89
CA ILE A 165 6.46 2.33 15.57
C ILE A 165 6.62 0.99 16.30
N CYS A 166 5.49 0.32 16.58
CA CYS A 166 5.48 -0.94 17.31
C CYS A 166 4.39 -1.86 16.76
N GLU A 167 4.79 -3.02 16.25
CA GLU A 167 3.90 -4.08 15.78
C GLU A 167 4.60 -5.45 15.87
N ALA A 168 3.84 -6.52 15.56
CA ALA A 168 4.38 -7.87 15.59
C ALA A 168 5.25 -8.20 14.35
N ILE A 169 6.05 -9.24 14.47
CA ILE A 169 7.08 -9.65 13.50
C ILE A 169 6.53 -9.96 12.09
N ASP A 170 5.25 -10.31 11.96
CA ASP A 170 4.63 -10.52 10.65
C ASP A 170 4.60 -9.23 9.81
N GLN A 171 4.62 -8.05 10.45
CA GLN A 171 4.63 -6.75 9.80
C GLN A 171 5.96 -6.41 9.10
N THR A 172 6.99 -7.21 9.27
CA THR A 172 8.20 -7.16 8.43
C THR A 172 7.89 -7.42 6.95
N ARG A 173 6.78 -8.09 6.65
CA ARG A 173 6.23 -8.33 5.30
C ARG A 173 4.82 -7.79 5.14
N GLY A 174 4.53 -6.71 5.83
CA GLY A 174 3.28 -5.99 5.83
C GLY A 174 3.55 -4.50 6.03
N TRP A 175 3.05 -3.95 7.13
CA TRP A 175 3.05 -2.51 7.37
C TRP A 175 4.45 -1.89 7.48
N PHE A 176 5.42 -2.53 8.13
CA PHE A 176 6.79 -2.01 8.18
C PHE A 176 7.38 -1.84 6.79
N TYR A 177 7.16 -2.84 5.91
CA TYR A 177 7.64 -2.76 4.54
C TYR A 177 6.93 -1.68 3.73
N THR A 178 5.61 -1.59 3.81
CA THR A 178 4.85 -0.63 2.98
C THR A 178 5.09 0.82 3.42
N LEU A 179 5.25 1.07 4.71
CA LEU A 179 5.71 2.38 5.22
C LEU A 179 7.09 2.75 4.67
N MET A 180 8.06 1.83 4.72
CA MET A 180 9.41 2.04 4.20
C MET A 180 9.38 2.26 2.69
N ALA A 181 8.67 1.40 1.94
CA ALA A 181 8.63 1.46 0.48
C ALA A 181 8.00 2.77 -0.01
N ILE A 182 6.86 3.17 0.55
CA ILE A 182 6.18 4.41 0.13
C ILE A 182 6.96 5.64 0.58
N GLY A 183 7.49 5.65 1.81
CA GLY A 183 8.34 6.74 2.29
C GLY A 183 9.56 6.95 1.41
N THR A 184 10.26 5.88 1.06
CA THR A 184 11.44 5.93 0.18
C THR A 184 11.06 6.38 -1.23
N LEU A 185 9.96 5.87 -1.80
CA LEU A 185 9.52 6.24 -3.15
C LEU A 185 9.11 7.70 -3.28
N VAL A 186 8.44 8.25 -2.27
CA VAL A 186 7.82 9.59 -2.35
C VAL A 186 8.71 10.68 -1.75
N PHE A 187 9.47 10.35 -0.70
CA PHE A 187 10.22 11.32 0.10
C PHE A 187 11.72 11.02 0.18
N ASP A 188 12.22 9.95 -0.48
CA ASP A 188 13.60 9.46 -0.38
C ASP A 188 14.05 9.21 1.07
N GLN A 189 13.09 8.82 1.93
CA GLN A 189 13.31 8.66 3.37
C GLN A 189 12.34 7.63 3.96
N SER A 190 12.82 6.84 4.96
CA SER A 190 11.93 5.99 5.77
C SER A 190 10.85 6.80 6.45
N SER A 191 9.66 6.23 6.58
CA SER A 191 8.54 6.81 7.33
C SER A 191 8.70 6.73 8.86
N TYR A 192 9.73 6.04 9.35
CA TYR A 192 9.97 5.84 10.78
C TYR A 192 11.48 5.74 11.10
N LYS A 193 11.83 6.07 12.34
CA LYS A 193 13.22 6.03 12.85
C LYS A 193 13.49 4.77 13.66
N THR A 194 12.56 4.38 14.57
CA THR A 194 12.72 3.26 15.50
C THR A 194 11.56 2.27 15.36
N VAL A 195 11.88 0.98 15.40
CA VAL A 195 10.90 -0.10 15.35
C VAL A 195 11.04 -1.02 16.55
N LEU A 196 9.99 -1.13 17.35
CA LEU A 196 9.86 -2.21 18.32
C LEU A 196 9.06 -3.36 17.66
N CYS A 197 9.78 -4.44 17.32
CA CYS A 197 9.20 -5.59 16.65
C CYS A 197 8.87 -6.68 17.69
N LEU A 198 7.59 -6.84 17.97
CA LEU A 198 7.10 -7.81 18.96
C LEU A 198 7.01 -9.22 18.37
N GLY A 199 7.13 -10.23 19.26
CA GLY A 199 6.82 -11.62 18.90
C GLY A 199 5.32 -11.84 18.73
N HIS A 200 4.94 -13.02 18.22
CA HIS A 200 3.54 -13.44 18.20
C HIS A 200 3.06 -13.80 19.61
N ILE A 201 1.81 -13.49 19.92
CA ILE A 201 1.11 -14.10 21.03
C ILE A 201 0.73 -15.52 20.62
N LEU A 202 1.13 -16.49 21.44
CA LEU A 202 0.90 -17.90 21.21
C LEU A 202 -0.15 -18.43 22.17
N ASP A 203 -0.79 -19.55 21.82
CA ASP A 203 -1.65 -20.27 22.75
C ASP A 203 -0.82 -21.02 23.80
N LYS A 204 -1.49 -21.68 24.74
CA LYS A 204 -0.85 -22.44 25.83
C LYS A 204 0.08 -23.57 25.35
N ASP A 205 -0.11 -24.02 24.11
CA ASP A 205 0.69 -25.10 23.50
C ASP A 205 1.81 -24.52 22.60
N GLY A 206 2.02 -23.21 22.61
CA GLY A 206 3.04 -22.53 21.80
C GLY A 206 2.67 -22.38 20.32
N ARG A 207 1.40 -22.55 19.97
CA ARG A 207 0.92 -22.40 18.60
C ARG A 207 0.49 -20.98 18.30
N LYS A 208 0.79 -20.50 17.10
CA LYS A 208 0.28 -19.20 16.64
C LYS A 208 -1.25 -19.18 16.67
N MET A 209 -1.83 -18.14 17.24
CA MET A 209 -3.27 -17.94 17.26
C MET A 209 -3.84 -17.77 15.84
N SER A 210 -4.98 -18.40 15.59
CA SER A 210 -5.68 -18.33 14.32
C SER A 210 -7.19 -18.43 14.55
N LYS A 211 -7.96 -17.55 13.92
CA LYS A 211 -9.43 -17.64 13.94
C LYS A 211 -9.95 -18.99 13.45
N HIS A 212 -9.22 -19.61 12.52
CA HIS A 212 -9.58 -20.92 12.00
C HIS A 212 -9.40 -22.05 13.04
N LEU A 213 -8.38 -21.96 13.89
CA LEU A 213 -8.13 -22.93 14.96
C LEU A 213 -8.96 -22.67 16.22
N GLY A 214 -9.63 -21.55 16.30
CA GLY A 214 -10.44 -21.18 17.46
C GLY A 214 -9.63 -20.94 18.75
N ASN A 215 -8.31 -20.77 18.63
CA ASN A 215 -7.39 -20.55 19.74
C ASN A 215 -7.04 -19.07 19.97
N VAL A 216 -7.97 -18.18 19.60
CA VAL A 216 -7.80 -16.73 19.74
C VAL A 216 -8.21 -16.31 21.15
N LEU A 217 -7.40 -15.46 21.79
CA LEU A 217 -7.79 -14.76 23.01
C LEU A 217 -8.69 -13.58 22.66
N GLU A 218 -9.86 -13.54 23.27
CA GLU A 218 -10.74 -12.38 23.20
C GLU A 218 -10.18 -11.31 24.16
N PRO A 219 -9.94 -10.06 23.68
CA PRO A 219 -9.39 -9.00 24.53
C PRO A 219 -10.38 -8.46 25.57
N MET A 220 -11.65 -8.73 25.35
CA MET A 220 -12.75 -8.38 26.26
C MET A 220 -13.50 -9.67 26.60
N PRO A 221 -13.70 -10.00 27.88
CA PRO A 221 -14.46 -11.16 28.29
C PRO A 221 -15.98 -10.98 28.04
#